data_f18caa8844864312fa05cde2a404b22f
#
_entry.id   f18caa8844864312fa05cde2a404b22f
#
_cell.length_a   1.000
_cell.length_b   1.000
_cell.length_c   1.000
_cell.angle_alpha   90.00
_cell.angle_beta   90.00
_cell.angle_gamma   90.00
#
_symmetry.space_group_name_H-M   'P 1'
#
loop_
_entity.id
_entity.type
_entity.pdbx_description
1 polymer ?
#
loop_
_entity_poly.entity_id
_entity_poly.type
_entity_poly.pdbx_seq_one_letter_code
_entity_poly.pdbx_strand_id
1 'polypeptide(L)'
;MSELTDLTVKPELDPPTGPAPDQLVIEDVVVGDGAEAKPGGTVTVHYLGVDYENGEEFDSSWSRGQSISFPLGNLIKGWQDGIPGMKVGGRRQLTVPPEQAYGPAGAGHRLSGQTLIFVIDLLKA
;
A
#
# COMPACT_ATOMS: atom_id res chain seq x y z
N MET A 1 1.55 -19.99 -8.04
CA MET A 1 1.71 -19.27 -6.75
C MET A 1 2.52 -18.02 -6.98
N SER A 2 2.02 -16.90 -6.54
CA SER A 2 2.78 -15.66 -6.69
C SER A 2 3.96 -15.63 -5.74
N GLU A 3 5.04 -15.02 -6.19
CA GLU A 3 6.23 -14.84 -5.40
C GLU A 3 6.19 -13.42 -4.82
N LEU A 4 5.49 -13.23 -3.70
CA LEU A 4 5.39 -11.90 -3.09
C LEU A 4 6.75 -11.30 -2.75
N THR A 5 7.75 -12.14 -2.54
CA THR A 5 9.10 -11.68 -2.23
C THR A 5 9.91 -11.29 -3.46
N ASP A 6 9.41 -11.54 -4.67
CA ASP A 6 10.12 -11.18 -5.90
C ASP A 6 9.79 -9.74 -6.31
N LEU A 7 10.70 -8.83 -6.04
CA LEU A 7 10.52 -7.42 -6.32
C LEU A 7 10.69 -7.05 -7.79
N THR A 8 11.06 -8.01 -8.64
CA THR A 8 11.23 -7.76 -10.08
C THR A 8 9.92 -7.87 -10.86
N VAL A 9 8.88 -8.41 -10.23
CA VAL A 9 7.58 -8.61 -10.86
C VAL A 9 6.48 -7.98 -10.02
N LYS A 10 5.38 -7.63 -10.69
CA LYS A 10 4.17 -7.14 -10.03
C LYS A 10 3.66 -8.20 -9.06
N PRO A 11 3.39 -7.84 -7.80
CA PRO A 11 2.86 -8.81 -6.86
C PRO A 11 1.44 -9.24 -7.22
N GLU A 12 1.10 -10.46 -6.85
CA GLU A 12 -0.26 -10.97 -6.94
C GLU A 12 -0.73 -11.32 -5.54
N LEU A 13 -1.93 -10.88 -5.19
CA LEU A 13 -2.52 -11.17 -3.90
C LEU A 13 -3.66 -12.14 -4.07
N ASP A 14 -3.71 -13.15 -3.20
CA ASP A 14 -4.88 -13.98 -3.07
C ASP A 14 -6.01 -13.16 -2.46
N PRO A 15 -7.28 -13.42 -2.83
CA PRO A 15 -8.39 -12.73 -2.18
C PRO A 15 -8.32 -12.88 -0.66
N PRO A 16 -8.51 -11.80 0.10
CA PRO A 16 -8.46 -11.89 1.55
C PRO A 16 -9.60 -12.74 2.08
N THR A 17 -9.37 -13.36 3.23
CA THR A 17 -10.37 -14.18 3.91
C THR A 17 -10.63 -13.59 5.29
N GLY A 18 -11.85 -13.84 5.79
CA GLY A 18 -12.26 -13.37 7.10
C GLY A 18 -12.65 -11.90 7.12
N PRO A 19 -13.04 -11.39 8.29
CA PRO A 19 -13.48 -10.00 8.40
C PRO A 19 -12.34 -9.01 8.21
N ALA A 20 -12.65 -7.86 7.63
CA ALA A 20 -11.68 -6.80 7.46
C ALA A 20 -11.24 -6.25 8.83
N PRO A 21 -9.96 -5.91 8.99
CA PRO A 21 -9.49 -5.31 10.24
C PRO A 21 -10.06 -3.90 10.40
N ASP A 22 -10.22 -3.48 11.65
CA ASP A 22 -10.67 -2.13 11.99
C ASP A 22 -9.52 -1.18 12.30
N GLN A 23 -8.29 -1.63 12.15
CA GLN A 23 -7.08 -0.84 12.36
C GLN A 23 -6.11 -1.09 11.21
N LEU A 24 -5.18 -0.16 11.01
CA LEU A 24 -4.10 -0.34 10.05
C LEU A 24 -3.26 -1.55 10.42
N VAL A 25 -3.07 -2.46 9.47
CA VAL A 25 -2.20 -3.63 9.62
C VAL A 25 -1.00 -3.45 8.70
N ILE A 26 0.19 -3.58 9.26
CA ILE A 26 1.46 -3.43 8.55
C ILE A 26 2.19 -4.75 8.57
N GLU A 27 2.54 -5.27 7.39
CA GLU A 27 3.29 -6.52 7.27
C GLU A 27 4.48 -6.32 6.33
N ASP A 28 5.69 -6.54 6.83
CA ASP A 28 6.87 -6.51 5.97
C ASP A 28 7.00 -7.84 5.23
N VAL A 29 6.89 -7.79 3.90
CA VAL A 29 7.08 -8.94 3.03
C VAL A 29 8.57 -9.14 2.77
N VAL A 30 9.26 -8.05 2.44
CA VAL A 30 10.72 -8.02 2.30
C VAL A 30 11.22 -6.79 3.04
N VAL A 31 12.21 -6.96 3.90
CA VAL A 31 12.85 -5.83 4.57
C VAL A 31 14.04 -5.38 3.72
N GLY A 32 14.01 -4.13 3.27
CA GLY A 32 15.11 -3.56 2.52
C GLY A 32 16.30 -3.20 3.41
N ASP A 33 17.39 -2.83 2.78
CA ASP A 33 18.61 -2.44 3.49
C ASP A 33 19.11 -1.04 3.08
N GLY A 34 18.33 -0.32 2.29
CA GLY A 34 18.68 1.03 1.85
C GLY A 34 18.19 2.12 2.81
N ALA A 35 18.07 3.33 2.30
CA ALA A 35 17.62 4.48 3.08
C ALA A 35 16.24 4.24 3.66
N GLU A 36 16.01 4.74 4.86
CA GLU A 36 14.74 4.59 5.55
C GLU A 36 13.80 5.75 5.25
N ALA A 37 12.53 5.43 4.95
CA ALA A 37 11.49 6.44 4.77
C ALA A 37 11.17 7.12 6.09
N LYS A 38 11.09 8.44 6.08
CA LYS A 38 10.83 9.26 7.26
C LYS A 38 9.42 9.86 7.20
N PRO A 39 8.79 10.12 8.35
CA PRO A 39 7.50 10.81 8.36
C PRO A 39 7.57 12.12 7.60
N GLY A 40 6.59 12.36 6.71
CA GLY A 40 6.53 13.58 5.93
C GLY A 40 7.51 13.69 4.78
N GLY A 41 8.39 12.70 4.59
CA GLY A 41 9.35 12.71 3.50
C GLY A 41 8.72 12.40 2.14
N THR A 42 9.50 12.57 1.08
CA THR A 42 9.08 12.18 -0.26
C THR A 42 9.63 10.79 -0.57
N VAL A 43 8.76 9.93 -1.10
CA VAL A 43 9.12 8.55 -1.43
C VAL A 43 8.81 8.27 -2.90
N THR A 44 9.59 7.37 -3.50
CA THR A 44 9.32 6.84 -4.84
C THR A 44 8.99 5.36 -4.68
N VAL A 45 7.83 4.96 -5.20
CA VAL A 45 7.29 3.63 -4.97
C VAL A 45 6.71 3.03 -6.24
N HIS A 46 6.68 1.69 -6.29
CA HIS A 46 5.68 0.94 -7.04
C HIS A 46 4.64 0.45 -6.05
N TYR A 47 3.39 0.40 -6.45
CA TYR A 47 2.32 -0.06 -5.57
C TYR A 47 1.20 -0.76 -6.33
N LEU A 48 0.54 -1.66 -5.61
CA LEU A 48 -0.68 -2.34 -6.03
C LEU A 48 -1.73 -2.08 -4.96
N GLY A 49 -2.91 -1.63 -5.37
CA GLY A 49 -4.05 -1.46 -4.45
C GLY A 49 -5.19 -2.38 -4.86
N VAL A 50 -5.72 -3.14 -3.91
CA VAL A 50 -6.87 -4.00 -4.11
C VAL A 50 -7.93 -3.74 -3.04
N ASP A 51 -9.18 -4.01 -3.42
CA ASP A 51 -10.31 -3.92 -2.50
C ASP A 51 -10.32 -5.17 -1.62
N TYR A 52 -10.41 -5.00 -0.30
CA TYR A 52 -10.41 -6.12 0.64
C TYR A 52 -11.61 -7.05 0.41
N GLU A 53 -12.77 -6.49 0.09
CA GLU A 53 -14.00 -7.26 0.03
C GLU A 53 -14.03 -8.25 -1.14
N ASN A 54 -13.51 -7.86 -2.30
CA ASN A 54 -13.59 -8.70 -3.51
C ASN A 54 -12.24 -9.04 -4.11
N GLY A 55 -11.13 -8.49 -3.59
CA GLY A 55 -9.80 -8.75 -4.11
C GLY A 55 -9.51 -8.09 -5.45
N GLU A 56 -10.36 -7.21 -5.93
CA GLU A 56 -10.17 -6.56 -7.22
C GLU A 56 -9.17 -5.42 -7.14
N GLU A 57 -8.28 -5.38 -8.13
CA GLU A 57 -7.33 -4.29 -8.26
C GLU A 57 -8.07 -3.01 -8.65
N PHE A 58 -7.85 -1.93 -7.90
CA PHE A 58 -8.41 -0.62 -8.27
C PHE A 58 -7.33 0.33 -8.77
N ASP A 59 -6.06 0.08 -8.49
CA ASP A 59 -4.96 0.91 -8.95
C ASP A 59 -3.65 0.14 -8.87
N SER A 60 -2.71 0.48 -9.77
CA SER A 60 -1.39 -0.14 -9.76
C SER A 60 -0.41 0.68 -10.60
N SER A 61 0.73 0.99 -10.01
CA SER A 61 1.81 1.64 -10.76
C SER A 61 2.44 0.69 -11.77
N TRP A 62 2.47 -0.62 -11.47
CA TRP A 62 2.98 -1.62 -12.42
C TRP A 62 2.12 -1.67 -13.68
N SER A 63 0.79 -1.58 -13.53
CA SER A 63 -0.11 -1.59 -14.67
C SER A 63 0.09 -0.40 -15.58
N ARG A 64 0.55 0.72 -15.04
CA ARG A 64 0.89 1.92 -15.81
C ARG A 64 2.33 1.90 -16.31
N GLY A 65 3.14 0.94 -15.86
CA GLY A 65 4.54 0.84 -16.27
C GLY A 65 5.44 1.92 -15.71
N GLN A 66 5.05 2.59 -14.63
CA GLN A 66 5.79 3.75 -14.14
C GLN A 66 5.67 3.88 -12.61
N SER A 67 6.82 3.97 -11.94
CA SER A 67 6.84 4.29 -10.51
C SER A 67 6.40 5.73 -10.29
N ILE A 68 6.01 6.05 -9.07
CA ILE A 68 5.47 7.35 -8.71
C ILE A 68 6.18 7.89 -7.47
N SER A 69 6.46 9.19 -7.48
CA SER A 69 7.03 9.89 -6.33
C SER A 69 5.96 10.73 -5.65
N PHE A 70 5.87 10.63 -4.34
CA PHE A 70 4.90 11.36 -3.54
C PHE A 70 5.53 11.98 -2.30
N PRO A 71 5.15 13.22 -1.93
CA PRO A 71 5.31 13.65 -0.55
C PRO A 71 4.29 12.93 0.32
N LEU A 72 4.74 12.28 1.38
CA LEU A 72 3.86 11.46 2.22
C LEU A 72 2.70 12.25 2.82
N GLY A 73 2.91 13.52 3.12
CA GLY A 73 1.85 14.36 3.69
C GLY A 73 0.65 14.57 2.78
N ASN A 74 0.77 14.26 1.49
CA ASN A 74 -0.32 14.41 0.52
C ASN A 74 -1.10 13.11 0.29
N LEU A 75 -0.78 12.05 1.01
CA LEU A 75 -1.36 10.73 0.80
C LEU A 75 -2.37 10.39 1.88
N ILE A 76 -3.11 9.29 1.66
CA ILE A 76 -4.05 8.82 2.68
C ILE A 76 -3.30 8.49 3.98
N LYS A 77 -4.02 8.56 5.09
CA LYS A 77 -3.43 8.39 6.42
C LYS A 77 -2.71 7.06 6.58
N GLY A 78 -3.27 5.99 6.00
CA GLY A 78 -2.67 4.66 6.06
C GLY A 78 -1.26 4.63 5.47
N TRP A 79 -1.00 5.40 4.41
CA TRP A 79 0.34 5.50 3.84
C TRP A 79 1.23 6.39 4.69
N GLN A 80 0.69 7.48 5.24
CA GLN A 80 1.44 8.36 6.12
C GLN A 80 1.93 7.64 7.37
N ASP A 81 1.13 6.70 7.88
CA ASP A 81 1.47 5.93 9.08
C ASP A 81 2.20 4.63 8.75
N GLY A 82 1.96 4.06 7.57
CA GLY A 82 2.45 2.74 7.20
C GLY A 82 3.77 2.70 6.46
N ILE A 83 4.11 3.74 5.71
CA ILE A 83 5.36 3.76 4.93
C ILE A 83 6.58 4.15 5.75
N PRO A 84 6.53 5.14 6.68
CA PRO A 84 7.71 5.46 7.48
C PRO A 84 8.26 4.23 8.19
N GLY A 85 9.56 4.08 8.17
CA GLY A 85 10.23 2.90 8.68
C GLY A 85 10.57 1.86 7.62
N MET A 86 9.94 1.92 6.43
CA MET A 86 10.39 1.10 5.31
C MET A 86 11.78 1.52 4.87
N LYS A 87 12.53 0.55 4.35
CA LYS A 87 13.85 0.83 3.76
C LYS A 87 13.81 0.53 2.28
N VAL A 88 14.57 1.29 1.51
CA VAL A 88 14.68 1.09 0.06
C VAL A 88 15.11 -0.36 -0.21
N GLY A 89 14.47 -0.97 -1.18
CA GLY A 89 14.62 -2.41 -1.47
C GLY A 89 13.62 -3.29 -0.74
N GLY A 90 12.75 -2.72 0.08
CA GLY A 90 11.73 -3.46 0.82
C GLY A 90 10.39 -3.48 0.13
N ARG A 91 9.58 -4.45 0.52
CA ARG A 91 8.16 -4.57 0.14
C ARG A 91 7.34 -4.71 1.40
N ARG A 92 6.32 -3.88 1.53
CA ARG A 92 5.44 -3.86 2.71
C ARG A 92 3.99 -3.93 2.26
N GLN A 93 3.20 -4.73 2.96
CA GLN A 93 1.76 -4.80 2.73
C GLN A 93 1.05 -4.03 3.82
N LEU A 94 0.14 -3.15 3.40
CA LEU A 94 -0.70 -2.37 4.32
C LEU A 94 -2.15 -2.76 4.10
N THR A 95 -2.86 -3.10 5.18
CA THR A 95 -4.32 -3.23 5.15
C THR A 95 -4.88 -2.01 5.85
N VAL A 96 -5.63 -1.19 5.11
CA VAL A 96 -5.99 0.16 5.54
C VAL A 96 -7.51 0.24 5.71
N PRO A 97 -8.01 0.48 6.94
CA PRO A 97 -9.45 0.65 7.15
C PRO A 97 -9.95 1.94 6.53
N PRO A 98 -11.27 2.07 6.31
CA PRO A 98 -11.83 3.25 5.62
C PRO A 98 -11.42 4.59 6.24
N GLU A 99 -11.34 4.68 7.56
CA GLU A 99 -11.01 5.92 8.26
C GLU A 99 -9.60 6.42 7.95
N GLN A 100 -8.72 5.53 7.56
CA GLN A 100 -7.34 5.88 7.18
C GLN A 100 -7.12 5.81 5.65
N ALA A 101 -8.19 5.58 4.90
CA ALA A 101 -8.17 5.56 3.44
C ALA A 101 -9.03 6.71 2.90
N TYR A 102 -10.18 6.42 2.34
CA TYR A 102 -11.03 7.41 1.68
C TYR A 102 -12.29 7.74 2.48
N GLY A 103 -12.27 7.46 3.77
CA GLY A 103 -13.33 7.80 4.71
C GLY A 103 -14.43 6.75 4.77
N PRO A 104 -15.36 6.93 5.73
CA PRO A 104 -16.48 6.01 5.91
C PRO A 104 -17.45 6.08 4.74
N ALA A 105 -18.34 5.10 4.67
CA ALA A 105 -19.38 5.08 3.64
C ALA A 105 -20.13 6.42 3.63
N GLY A 106 -20.31 6.98 2.44
CA GLY A 106 -20.98 8.28 2.30
C GLY A 106 -20.04 9.49 2.28
N ALA A 107 -18.72 9.29 2.42
CA ALA A 107 -17.78 10.41 2.43
C ALA A 107 -17.52 11.04 1.05
N GLY A 108 -18.09 10.46 -0.01
CA GLY A 108 -18.08 11.09 -1.33
C GLY A 108 -17.04 10.61 -2.33
N HIS A 109 -16.17 9.68 -1.94
CA HIS A 109 -15.21 9.06 -2.86
C HIS A 109 -15.72 7.67 -3.24
N ARG A 110 -15.41 7.20 -4.47
CA ARG A 110 -15.87 5.87 -4.91
C ARG A 110 -15.35 4.73 -4.03
N LEU A 111 -14.23 4.95 -3.34
CA LEU A 111 -13.63 3.98 -2.43
C LEU A 111 -13.99 4.23 -0.97
N SER A 112 -14.86 5.21 -0.68
CA SER A 112 -15.32 5.46 0.69
C SER A 112 -16.06 4.23 1.24
N GLY A 113 -15.82 3.92 2.51
CA GLY A 113 -16.38 2.75 3.15
C GLY A 113 -15.67 1.45 2.85
N GLN A 114 -14.60 1.49 2.05
CA GLN A 114 -13.86 0.30 1.65
C GLN A 114 -12.58 0.14 2.47
N THR A 115 -12.30 -1.09 2.89
CA THR A 115 -10.98 -1.45 3.40
C THR A 115 -10.09 -1.79 2.20
N LEU A 116 -8.88 -1.27 2.17
CA LEU A 116 -7.99 -1.40 1.04
C LEU A 116 -6.71 -2.13 1.45
N ILE A 117 -6.17 -2.93 0.53
CA ILE A 117 -4.86 -3.54 0.72
C ILE A 117 -3.90 -2.93 -0.29
N PHE A 118 -2.75 -2.46 0.20
CA PHE A 118 -1.68 -1.96 -0.66
C PHE A 118 -0.43 -2.82 -0.49
N VAL A 119 0.20 -3.18 -1.60
CA VAL A 119 1.54 -3.75 -1.60
C VAL A 119 2.46 -2.69 -2.17
N ILE A 120 3.47 -2.29 -1.41
CA ILE A 120 4.30 -1.13 -1.73
C ILE A 120 5.76 -1.56 -1.77
N ASP A 121 6.42 -1.28 -2.89
CA ASP A 121 7.86 -1.41 -3.04
C ASP A 121 8.48 -0.03 -2.94
N LEU A 122 9.40 0.15 -1.99
CA LEU A 122 10.09 1.44 -1.81
C LEU A 122 11.34 1.47 -2.67
N LEU A 123 11.38 2.43 -3.61
CA LEU A 123 12.48 2.57 -4.57
C LEU A 123 13.42 3.71 -4.20
N LYS A 124 12.89 4.76 -3.59
CA LYS A 124 13.67 5.91 -3.08
C LYS A 124 13.00 6.47 -1.84
N ALA A 125 13.80 7.00 -0.96
CA ALA A 125 13.30 7.66 0.24
C ALA A 125 14.09 8.93 0.56
#